data_a4f14d76e3f0c30e10b23e33097eddc6
#
_entry.id   a4f14d76e3f0c30e10b23e33097eddc6
#
_cell.length_a   1.000
_cell.length_b   1.000
_cell.length_c   1.000
_cell.angle_alpha   90.00
_cell.angle_beta   90.00
_cell.angle_gamma   90.00
#
_symmetry.space_group_name_H-M   'P 1'
#
loop_
_entity.id
_entity.type
_entity.pdbx_description
1 polymer ?
#
loop_
_entity_poly.entity_id
_entity_poly.type
_entity_poly.pdbx_seq_one_letter_code
_entity_poly.pdbx_strand_id
1 'polypeptide(L)'
;MDDQNKNLIIATALSFVVILVWFVLFPPPDAETPIDGTATSLSAPAEGSLATPSADVPAANPAATASTETAPSALDNAPRVAIETPRVSGSLSLLGGRIDELSLNDYRTSLEDDATIVEILFPASEANGQYALHGWAAAAGVAPTAVPGPNTLWELASGETLGTDTPVTLRWDNGEGLIFSKEIAIDDEFMFTITQSVENTGTAAASVAPYGVLARHGIPPDLKNFFILHEGVVAMTDGEYSETDWKDMPDFEYNQRAGARTKEQNITENGWIGFTDHYWMSVLIPTQGTAFKSVAKYDERRDIYQTEAVSPVQTVAPGETITNTTQFFAGAKEWDILKAYEEGGVYNFIDAIDWGWFSFLTKPIFWLLHHLNLLIGNMGLSIIGLTLFIKALLFPLAYKSYVSMAKMKELQPKMEKLKEEAGDDRQKMQQGMMALYKKEKVNPAAGCLPILLQIPIFFSLYKVIFVTIELRHAPFFGPFQDLSAPDPTSIFNFYGLLPWGTPEVGSIMALVFIGILPLLLGISMWLQQKLNPAPTDPTQQMIFAWMPWVFMFMLGSFASGLVVYWIANNTITFTQQYLIMRSQGYKPDLLGNIKGSLSRKPKAEPKK
;
A
#
# COMPACT_ATOMS: atom_id res chain seq x y z
N MET A 1 -43.75 0.19 17.20
CA MET A 1 -42.50 0.09 16.41
C MET A 1 -42.81 -0.83 15.24
N ASP A 2 -42.84 -0.28 14.06
CA ASP A 2 -43.19 -1.03 12.84
C ASP A 2 -42.23 -2.19 12.61
N ASP A 3 -42.78 -3.34 12.15
CA ASP A 3 -42.01 -4.56 11.89
C ASP A 3 -40.90 -4.36 10.82
N GLN A 4 -40.98 -3.30 10.03
CA GLN A 4 -39.91 -2.88 9.13
C GLN A 4 -38.64 -2.47 9.88
N ASN A 5 -38.78 -1.76 10.98
CA ASN A 5 -37.65 -1.35 11.83
C ASN A 5 -37.01 -2.52 12.56
N LYS A 6 -37.81 -3.56 12.93
CA LYS A 6 -37.28 -4.78 13.54
C LYS A 6 -36.43 -5.59 12.55
N ASN A 7 -36.90 -5.73 11.30
CA ASN A 7 -36.14 -6.47 10.28
C ASN A 7 -34.87 -5.73 9.84
N LEU A 8 -34.89 -4.40 9.81
CA LEU A 8 -33.70 -3.59 9.60
C LEU A 8 -32.71 -3.75 10.76
N ILE A 9 -33.21 -3.74 12.01
CA ILE A 9 -32.40 -3.98 13.21
C ILE A 9 -31.82 -5.39 13.21
N ILE A 10 -32.62 -6.40 12.83
CA ILE A 10 -32.16 -7.80 12.75
C ILE A 10 -31.12 -7.97 11.63
N ALA A 11 -31.33 -7.38 10.46
CA ALA A 11 -30.37 -7.42 9.36
C ALA A 11 -29.07 -6.69 9.72
N THR A 12 -29.16 -5.55 10.38
CA THR A 12 -28.02 -4.80 10.90
C THR A 12 -27.31 -5.58 12.01
N ALA A 13 -28.07 -6.20 12.93
CA ALA A 13 -27.53 -7.05 13.98
C ALA A 13 -26.85 -8.32 13.41
N LEU A 14 -27.43 -8.92 12.37
CA LEU A 14 -26.82 -10.09 11.71
C LEU A 14 -25.54 -9.71 10.97
N SER A 15 -25.51 -8.55 10.31
CA SER A 15 -24.30 -8.00 9.71
C SER A 15 -23.24 -7.70 10.76
N PHE A 16 -23.66 -7.17 11.91
CA PHE A 16 -22.77 -6.91 13.06
C PHE A 16 -22.24 -8.22 13.68
N VAL A 17 -23.08 -9.26 13.76
CA VAL A 17 -22.66 -10.60 14.22
C VAL A 17 -21.65 -11.23 13.24
N VAL A 18 -21.84 -11.09 11.94
CA VAL A 18 -20.86 -11.57 10.95
C VAL A 18 -19.52 -10.82 11.09
N ILE A 19 -19.56 -9.51 11.30
CA ILE A 19 -18.38 -8.70 11.57
C ILE A 19 -17.76 -9.09 12.93
N LEU A 20 -18.56 -9.31 13.99
CA LEU A 20 -18.08 -9.76 15.29
C LEU A 20 -17.46 -11.17 15.24
N VAL A 21 -18.08 -12.10 14.53
CA VAL A 21 -17.53 -13.45 14.30
C VAL A 21 -16.21 -13.35 13.52
N TRP A 22 -16.13 -12.42 12.58
CA TRP A 22 -14.89 -12.10 11.88
C TRP A 22 -13.80 -11.60 12.83
N PHE A 23 -14.10 -10.63 13.69
CA PHE A 23 -13.15 -10.10 14.69
C PHE A 23 -12.77 -11.14 15.77
N VAL A 24 -13.63 -12.10 16.06
CA VAL A 24 -13.33 -13.21 16.99
C VAL A 24 -12.45 -14.28 16.34
N LEU A 25 -12.66 -14.55 15.05
CA LEU A 25 -11.86 -15.54 14.31
C LEU A 25 -10.53 -14.97 13.80
N PHE A 26 -10.47 -13.65 13.61
CA PHE A 26 -9.32 -12.91 13.13
C PHE A 26 -9.21 -11.62 13.94
N PRO A 27 -8.77 -11.71 15.23
CA PRO A 27 -8.59 -10.52 16.04
C PRO A 27 -7.56 -9.60 15.35
N PRO A 28 -7.81 -8.27 15.31
CA PRO A 28 -6.75 -7.33 14.97
C PRO A 28 -5.60 -7.54 15.97
N PRO A 29 -4.35 -7.33 15.58
CA PRO A 29 -3.23 -7.35 16.52
C PRO A 29 -3.59 -6.42 17.68
N ASP A 30 -3.39 -6.92 18.91
CA ASP A 30 -3.77 -6.24 20.15
C ASP A 30 -3.17 -4.83 20.16
N ALA A 31 -4.04 -3.82 20.20
CA ALA A 31 -3.64 -2.49 20.62
C ALA A 31 -3.17 -2.62 22.07
N GLU A 32 -1.91 -2.36 22.34
CA GLU A 32 -1.31 -2.42 23.66
C GLU A 32 -2.16 -1.63 24.65
N THR A 33 -2.78 -2.32 25.59
CA THR A 33 -3.41 -1.71 26.75
C THR A 33 -2.32 -1.05 27.60
N PRO A 34 -2.50 0.19 28.06
CA PRO A 34 -1.57 0.81 29.00
C PRO A 34 -1.46 -0.06 30.25
N ILE A 35 -0.28 -0.59 30.51
CA ILE A 35 0.01 -1.31 31.75
C ILE A 35 0.03 -0.28 32.88
N ASP A 36 -0.99 -0.36 33.71
CA ASP A 36 -1.09 0.42 34.96
C ASP A 36 0.06 -0.03 35.89
N GLY A 37 0.99 0.89 36.13
CA GLY A 37 2.22 0.64 36.83
C GLY A 37 2.03 0.41 38.31
N THR A 38 2.31 -0.79 38.78
CA THR A 38 2.73 -1.02 40.16
C THR A 38 4.22 -1.37 40.17
N ALA A 39 4.99 -0.40 40.62
CA ALA A 39 6.43 -0.48 40.77
C ALA A 39 6.85 -1.60 41.74
N THR A 40 7.69 -2.51 41.26
CA THR A 40 8.59 -3.27 42.13
C THR A 40 10.00 -3.00 41.65
N SER A 41 10.73 -2.24 42.46
CA SER A 41 12.10 -1.85 42.25
C SER A 41 13.04 -3.08 42.32
N LEU A 42 13.63 -3.44 41.20
CA LEU A 42 14.87 -4.19 41.17
C LEU A 42 15.93 -3.33 40.48
N SER A 43 16.94 -2.95 41.26
CA SER A 43 18.08 -2.17 40.80
C SER A 43 18.86 -2.95 39.74
N ALA A 44 18.78 -2.51 38.49
CA ALA A 44 19.68 -2.89 37.41
C ALA A 44 20.83 -1.89 37.31
N PRO A 45 22.03 -2.30 36.86
CA PRO A 45 23.19 -1.40 36.73
C PRO A 45 22.88 -0.28 35.73
N ALA A 46 23.41 0.91 36.00
CA ALA A 46 23.21 2.08 35.16
C ALA A 46 23.77 1.86 33.75
N GLU A 47 22.90 1.51 32.81
CA GLU A 47 23.19 1.56 31.37
C GLU A 47 23.27 3.02 30.95
N GLY A 48 24.41 3.37 30.33
CA GLY A 48 24.67 4.70 29.80
C GLY A 48 23.61 5.10 28.77
N SER A 49 22.86 6.12 29.10
CA SER A 49 21.77 6.63 28.27
C SER A 49 22.31 7.15 26.94
N LEU A 50 21.95 6.48 25.85
CA LEU A 50 22.21 6.92 24.48
C LEU A 50 21.47 8.24 24.20
N ALA A 51 22.23 9.29 23.87
CA ALA A 51 21.64 10.47 23.24
C ALA A 51 21.26 10.10 21.81
N THR A 52 19.97 10.14 21.47
CA THR A 52 19.50 9.89 20.11
C THR A 52 20.02 11.00 19.19
N PRO A 53 20.77 10.70 18.12
CA PRO A 53 21.19 11.74 17.19
C PRO A 53 19.97 12.27 16.43
N SER A 54 19.92 13.57 16.25
CA SER A 54 18.94 14.22 15.38
C SER A 54 19.64 14.62 14.09
N ALA A 55 19.07 14.26 12.95
CA ALA A 55 19.67 14.56 11.64
C ALA A 55 19.93 16.07 11.40
N ASP A 56 19.22 16.94 12.09
CA ASP A 56 19.27 18.40 11.90
C ASP A 56 19.39 19.24 13.17
N VAL A 57 19.70 18.65 14.31
CA VAL A 57 19.82 19.46 15.53
C VAL A 57 21.30 19.73 15.84
N PRO A 58 21.80 20.95 15.63
CA PRO A 58 22.87 21.45 16.48
C PRO A 58 22.33 21.39 17.91
N ALA A 59 23.09 20.83 18.86
CA ALA A 59 22.73 20.87 20.25
C ALA A 59 22.23 22.26 20.60
N ALA A 60 20.99 22.39 21.07
CA ALA A 60 20.39 23.67 21.37
C ALA A 60 21.22 24.38 22.45
N ASN A 61 22.08 25.26 22.01
CA ASN A 61 22.67 26.28 22.85
C ASN A 61 21.66 27.44 22.86
N PRO A 62 21.00 27.79 23.97
CA PRO A 62 19.98 28.83 23.99
C PRO A 62 20.49 30.25 23.65
N ALA A 63 21.75 30.38 23.29
CA ALA A 63 22.40 31.66 22.93
C ALA A 63 22.63 31.90 21.43
N ALA A 64 22.18 31.01 20.54
CA ALA A 64 22.35 31.16 19.09
C ALA A 64 21.04 31.55 18.37
N THR A 65 20.46 32.68 18.77
CA THR A 65 19.31 33.30 18.07
C THR A 65 19.74 34.26 16.95
N ALA A 66 20.88 34.06 16.32
CA ALA A 66 21.34 34.95 15.26
C ALA A 66 22.16 34.19 14.22
N SER A 67 21.51 33.38 13.38
CA SER A 67 22.06 32.97 12.07
C SER A 67 21.10 32.04 11.31
N THR A 68 19.85 32.46 11.16
CA THR A 68 18.84 31.73 10.42
C THR A 68 18.88 31.97 8.90
N GLU A 69 19.72 32.85 8.40
CA GLU A 69 19.77 33.21 6.97
C GLU A 69 20.91 32.56 6.17
N THR A 70 21.84 31.86 6.84
CA THR A 70 23.02 31.29 6.14
C THR A 70 22.90 29.81 5.83
N ALA A 71 21.93 29.09 6.40
CA ALA A 71 21.80 27.65 6.26
C ALA A 71 21.36 27.17 4.85
N PRO A 72 20.36 27.74 4.17
CA PRO A 72 19.94 27.28 2.84
C PRO A 72 21.05 27.46 1.81
N SER A 73 21.71 28.63 1.77
CA SER A 73 22.77 28.90 0.80
C SER A 73 24.04 28.06 0.98
N ALA A 74 24.32 27.58 2.18
CA ALA A 74 25.44 26.65 2.42
C ALA A 74 25.11 25.22 1.93
N LEU A 75 23.87 24.77 2.04
CA LEU A 75 23.40 23.50 1.52
C LEU A 75 23.47 23.46 -0.01
N ASP A 76 22.98 24.50 -0.68
CA ASP A 76 22.96 24.61 -2.15
C ASP A 76 24.34 24.70 -2.79
N ASN A 77 25.34 25.27 -2.09
CA ASN A 77 26.69 25.47 -2.59
C ASN A 77 27.70 24.40 -2.12
N ALA A 78 27.25 23.38 -1.38
CA ALA A 78 28.15 22.33 -0.93
C ALA A 78 28.69 21.50 -2.12
N PRO A 79 29.97 21.09 -2.08
CA PRO A 79 30.51 20.19 -3.09
C PRO A 79 29.71 18.87 -3.12
N ARG A 80 29.51 18.32 -4.32
CA ARG A 80 28.72 17.11 -4.54
C ARG A 80 29.51 16.07 -5.31
N VAL A 81 29.18 14.81 -5.10
CA VAL A 81 29.69 13.67 -5.86
C VAL A 81 28.52 13.08 -6.65
N ALA A 82 28.69 12.93 -7.95
CA ALA A 82 27.66 12.37 -8.82
C ALA A 82 27.40 10.88 -8.50
N ILE A 83 26.16 10.46 -8.67
CA ILE A 83 25.71 9.06 -8.62
C ILE A 83 25.24 8.70 -10.01
N GLU A 84 25.87 7.71 -10.64
CA GLU A 84 25.58 7.29 -12.01
C GLU A 84 25.58 5.76 -12.11
N THR A 85 24.40 5.16 -12.19
CA THR A 85 24.20 3.74 -12.48
C THR A 85 23.20 3.59 -13.63
N PRO A 86 23.01 2.39 -14.19
CA PRO A 86 21.97 2.17 -15.19
C PRO A 86 20.58 2.55 -14.70
N ARG A 87 20.27 2.28 -13.43
CA ARG A 87 18.93 2.42 -12.86
C ARG A 87 18.72 3.67 -12.02
N VAL A 88 19.79 4.27 -11.51
CA VAL A 88 19.73 5.39 -10.57
C VAL A 88 20.69 6.48 -11.01
N SER A 89 20.26 7.72 -10.95
CA SER A 89 21.08 8.90 -11.15
C SER A 89 20.80 9.96 -10.08
N GLY A 90 21.79 10.78 -9.77
CA GLY A 90 21.66 11.82 -8.75
C GLY A 90 23.00 12.32 -8.24
N SER A 91 23.02 12.74 -6.98
CA SER A 91 24.25 13.12 -6.32
C SER A 91 24.16 13.05 -4.79
N LEU A 92 25.31 12.96 -4.14
CA LEU A 92 25.45 13.09 -2.70
C LEU A 92 26.18 14.39 -2.35
N SER A 93 25.74 15.08 -1.31
CA SER A 93 26.37 16.28 -0.79
C SER A 93 27.51 15.94 0.16
N LEU A 94 28.68 16.56 0.00
CA LEU A 94 29.78 16.44 0.96
C LEU A 94 29.46 17.12 2.31
N LEU A 95 28.49 18.04 2.35
CA LEU A 95 28.02 18.62 3.60
C LEU A 95 27.09 17.62 4.32
N GLY A 96 27.57 17.07 5.42
CA GLY A 96 26.92 15.99 6.15
C GLY A 96 27.13 14.60 5.53
N GLY A 97 27.63 14.50 4.30
CA GLY A 97 27.72 13.25 3.55
C GLY A 97 26.33 12.66 3.30
N ARG A 98 25.40 13.50 2.81
CA ARG A 98 23.99 13.16 2.57
C ARG A 98 23.78 12.59 1.18
N ILE A 99 22.95 11.56 1.07
CA ILE A 99 22.36 11.14 -0.19
C ILE A 99 21.01 11.87 -0.26
N ASP A 100 20.90 12.91 -1.06
CA ASP A 100 19.78 13.85 -1.04
C ASP A 100 19.29 14.28 -2.43
N GLU A 101 19.78 13.64 -3.49
CA GLU A 101 19.29 13.83 -4.85
C GLU A 101 19.36 12.47 -5.55
N LEU A 102 18.18 11.90 -5.84
CA LEU A 102 18.10 10.56 -6.42
C LEU A 102 16.89 10.41 -7.33
N SER A 103 17.14 9.99 -8.55
CA SER A 103 16.15 9.76 -9.60
C SER A 103 16.21 8.30 -10.07
N LEU A 104 15.04 7.73 -10.42
CA LEU A 104 14.90 6.38 -10.93
C LEU A 104 14.81 6.37 -12.45
N ASN A 105 15.89 6.03 -13.13
CA ASN A 105 16.04 6.19 -14.59
C ASN A 105 14.99 5.42 -15.41
N ASP A 106 14.50 4.29 -14.90
CA ASP A 106 13.51 3.43 -15.57
C ASP A 106 12.07 3.94 -15.44
N TYR A 107 11.83 4.96 -14.61
CA TYR A 107 10.49 5.40 -14.27
C TYR A 107 10.26 6.87 -14.61
N ARG A 108 9.15 7.11 -15.31
CA ARG A 108 8.68 8.45 -15.64
C ARG A 108 7.43 8.79 -14.85
N THR A 109 7.19 10.07 -14.61
CA THR A 109 6.04 10.55 -13.83
C THR A 109 4.70 10.29 -14.54
N SER A 110 4.68 10.28 -15.89
CA SER A 110 3.52 9.98 -16.72
C SER A 110 3.92 9.27 -18.01
N LEU A 111 2.93 8.94 -18.87
CA LEU A 111 3.14 8.37 -20.20
C LEU A 111 3.33 9.43 -21.31
N GLU A 112 3.38 10.71 -20.97
CA GLU A 112 3.62 11.79 -21.93
C GLU A 112 5.09 11.79 -22.39
N ASP A 113 5.34 12.21 -23.62
CA ASP A 113 6.68 12.19 -24.23
C ASP A 113 7.68 13.09 -23.48
N ASP A 114 7.21 14.17 -22.84
CA ASP A 114 7.96 15.13 -22.06
C ASP A 114 7.95 14.87 -20.55
N ALA A 115 7.41 13.73 -20.12
CA ALA A 115 7.36 13.35 -18.71
C ALA A 115 8.76 13.28 -18.09
N THR A 116 8.91 13.87 -16.92
CA THR A 116 10.16 13.84 -16.14
C THR A 116 10.43 12.46 -15.56
N ILE A 117 11.69 12.20 -15.23
CA ILE A 117 12.09 11.01 -14.48
C ILE A 117 11.56 11.14 -13.05
N VAL A 118 11.21 10.02 -12.42
CA VAL A 118 10.75 10.00 -11.03
C VAL A 118 11.91 10.29 -10.10
N GLU A 119 11.76 11.32 -9.29
CA GLU A 119 12.68 11.68 -8.22
C GLU A 119 12.14 11.16 -6.88
N ILE A 120 13.02 10.60 -6.04
CA ILE A 120 12.64 10.00 -4.74
C ILE A 120 13.39 10.59 -3.55
N LEU A 121 14.52 11.25 -3.79
CA LEU A 121 15.22 12.04 -2.79
C LEU A 121 15.42 13.48 -3.32
N PHE A 122 15.29 14.44 -2.41
CA PHE A 122 15.32 15.86 -2.70
C PHE A 122 16.25 16.58 -1.72
N PRO A 123 17.03 17.58 -2.16
CA PRO A 123 17.94 18.32 -1.31
C PRO A 123 17.28 18.88 -0.04
N ALA A 124 18.03 18.87 1.05
CA ALA A 124 17.54 19.38 2.34
C ALA A 124 17.23 20.89 2.35
N SER A 125 17.68 21.63 1.32
CA SER A 125 17.34 23.04 1.08
C SER A 125 15.95 23.24 0.50
N GLU A 126 15.35 22.20 -0.08
CA GLU A 126 14.02 22.27 -0.67
C GLU A 126 12.91 22.14 0.39
N ALA A 127 11.76 22.72 0.08
CA ALA A 127 10.60 22.69 0.98
C ALA A 127 10.07 21.26 1.21
N ASN A 128 10.27 20.38 0.25
CA ASN A 128 9.91 18.94 0.27
C ASN A 128 11.16 18.04 0.43
N GLY A 129 12.25 18.57 0.98
CA GLY A 129 13.50 17.85 1.14
C GLY A 129 13.31 16.45 1.72
N GLN A 130 13.92 15.45 1.09
CA GLN A 130 13.93 14.07 1.55
C GLN A 130 15.31 13.47 1.32
N TYR A 131 15.97 13.02 2.38
CA TYR A 131 17.37 12.61 2.30
C TYR A 131 17.74 11.54 3.32
N ALA A 132 18.84 10.82 3.03
CA ALA A 132 19.48 9.89 3.92
C ALA A 132 20.78 10.45 4.47
N LEU A 133 21.03 10.25 5.76
CA LEU A 133 22.24 10.64 6.45
C LEU A 133 22.73 9.51 7.35
N HIS A 134 24.01 9.18 7.28
CA HIS A 134 24.66 8.21 8.16
C HIS A 134 25.80 8.87 8.92
N GLY A 135 25.96 8.54 10.18
CA GLY A 135 26.95 9.19 11.02
C GLY A 135 27.20 8.47 12.33
N TRP A 136 27.91 9.17 13.23
CA TRP A 136 28.26 8.69 14.56
C TRP A 136 27.74 9.64 15.63
N ALA A 137 27.06 9.10 16.63
CA ALA A 137 26.64 9.85 17.80
C ALA A 137 27.71 9.74 18.89
N ALA A 138 28.00 10.85 19.54
CA ALA A 138 28.86 10.88 20.71
C ALA A 138 28.16 10.17 21.90
N ALA A 139 28.89 9.26 22.55
CA ALA A 139 28.45 8.63 23.80
C ALA A 139 29.26 9.16 24.99
N ALA A 140 29.14 8.50 26.15
CA ALA A 140 29.77 8.96 27.38
C ALA A 140 31.27 9.30 27.22
N GLY A 141 31.64 10.51 27.60
CA GLY A 141 33.04 10.97 27.56
C GLY A 141 33.53 11.58 26.24
N VAL A 142 32.69 11.57 25.20
CA VAL A 142 32.98 12.20 23.89
C VAL A 142 32.12 13.45 23.72
N ALA A 143 32.75 14.58 23.36
CA ALA A 143 32.01 15.81 23.08
C ALA A 143 31.18 15.67 21.80
N PRO A 144 29.93 16.19 21.73
CA PRO A 144 29.13 16.15 20.50
C PRO A 144 29.81 16.78 19.28
N THR A 145 30.71 17.75 19.49
CA THR A 145 31.52 18.40 18.44
C THR A 145 32.70 17.57 17.96
N ALA A 146 33.06 16.49 18.68
CA ALA A 146 34.16 15.59 18.32
C ALA A 146 33.75 14.50 17.34
N VAL A 147 32.45 14.38 17.00
CA VAL A 147 31.90 13.47 15.98
C VAL A 147 31.31 14.25 14.81
N PRO A 148 31.28 13.71 13.59
CA PRO A 148 30.72 14.41 12.44
C PRO A 148 29.19 14.58 12.58
N GLY A 149 28.73 15.81 12.40
CA GLY A 149 27.32 16.18 12.44
C GLY A 149 26.74 16.43 11.03
N PRO A 150 25.46 16.83 10.95
CA PRO A 150 24.78 17.06 9.68
C PRO A 150 25.36 18.21 8.88
N ASN A 151 26.11 19.12 9.50
CA ASN A 151 26.77 20.26 8.86
C ASN A 151 28.28 20.08 8.75
N THR A 152 28.83 18.91 9.00
CA THR A 152 30.25 18.60 8.80
C THR A 152 30.54 18.52 7.32
N LEU A 153 31.53 19.30 6.85
CA LEU A 153 32.01 19.17 5.48
C LEU A 153 33.02 18.03 5.41
N TRP A 154 32.68 16.99 4.67
CA TRP A 154 33.53 15.86 4.41
C TRP A 154 34.47 16.10 3.26
N GLU A 155 35.65 15.46 3.30
CA GLU A 155 36.60 15.43 2.20
C GLU A 155 36.38 14.16 1.37
N LEU A 156 36.42 14.27 0.05
CA LEU A 156 36.41 13.10 -0.84
C LEU A 156 37.83 12.50 -0.85
N ALA A 157 37.98 11.35 -0.18
CA ALA A 157 39.24 10.66 -0.04
C ALA A 157 39.57 9.76 -1.23
N SER A 158 38.56 9.13 -1.82
CA SER A 158 38.70 8.29 -3.03
C SER A 158 37.41 8.23 -3.83
N GLY A 159 37.52 7.93 -5.12
CA GLY A 159 36.42 7.93 -6.10
C GLY A 159 36.11 9.33 -6.62
N GLU A 160 35.53 9.42 -7.81
CA GLU A 160 35.09 10.69 -8.42
C GLU A 160 33.58 10.69 -8.64
N THR A 161 33.05 9.53 -9.04
CA THR A 161 31.62 9.28 -9.29
C THR A 161 31.24 7.95 -8.65
N LEU A 162 30.12 7.93 -7.94
CA LEU A 162 29.57 6.71 -7.37
C LEU A 162 28.83 5.92 -8.47
N GLY A 163 29.30 4.74 -8.77
CA GLY A 163 28.70 3.77 -9.70
C GLY A 163 28.76 2.37 -9.15
N THR A 164 28.21 1.41 -9.88
CA THR A 164 28.10 0.01 -9.42
C THR A 164 29.46 -0.63 -9.06
N ASP A 165 30.52 -0.28 -9.83
CA ASP A 165 31.89 -0.78 -9.61
C ASP A 165 32.85 0.27 -9.02
N THR A 166 32.35 1.47 -8.72
CA THR A 166 33.15 2.62 -8.30
C THR A 166 32.63 3.21 -7.00
N PRO A 167 32.93 2.59 -5.83
CA PRO A 167 32.58 3.16 -4.53
C PRO A 167 33.33 4.46 -4.27
N VAL A 168 32.76 5.32 -3.45
CA VAL A 168 33.38 6.57 -3.01
C VAL A 168 33.63 6.54 -1.51
N THR A 169 34.75 7.15 -1.07
CA THR A 169 35.11 7.24 0.34
C THR A 169 35.19 8.69 0.76
N LEU A 170 34.42 9.05 1.76
CA LEU A 170 34.47 10.33 2.46
C LEU A 170 35.30 10.21 3.73
N ARG A 171 36.08 11.22 4.07
CA ARG A 171 36.93 11.27 5.28
C ARG A 171 36.72 12.58 6.01
N TRP A 172 36.72 12.52 7.34
CA TRP A 172 36.75 13.69 8.20
C TRP A 172 37.61 13.43 9.42
N ASP A 173 38.57 14.35 9.69
CA ASP A 173 39.47 14.35 10.83
C ASP A 173 39.03 15.43 11.80
N ASN A 174 38.73 15.07 13.06
CA ASN A 174 38.29 16.04 14.05
C ASN A 174 39.44 16.88 14.63
N GLY A 175 40.71 16.59 14.27
CA GLY A 175 41.90 17.27 14.79
C GLY A 175 42.22 16.93 16.26
N GLU A 176 41.45 16.07 16.93
CA GLU A 176 41.59 15.71 18.32
C GLU A 176 41.89 14.17 18.51
N GLY A 177 42.21 13.50 17.42
CA GLY A 177 42.64 12.11 17.41
C GLY A 177 41.56 11.10 16.99
N LEU A 178 40.42 11.55 16.48
CA LEU A 178 39.43 10.68 15.84
C LEU A 178 39.33 10.99 14.35
N ILE A 179 39.49 9.96 13.53
CA ILE A 179 39.37 10.03 12.08
C ILE A 179 38.16 9.18 11.69
N PHE A 180 37.21 9.82 11.04
CA PHE A 180 35.99 9.17 10.54
C PHE A 180 36.08 8.97 9.04
N SER A 181 35.71 7.79 8.57
CA SER A 181 35.58 7.48 7.15
C SER A 181 34.22 6.86 6.86
N LYS A 182 33.71 7.11 5.65
CA LYS A 182 32.45 6.60 5.16
C LYS A 182 32.66 6.15 3.73
N GLU A 183 32.67 4.85 3.50
CA GLU A 183 32.64 4.27 2.17
C GLU A 183 31.18 4.04 1.75
N ILE A 184 30.82 4.48 0.57
CA ILE A 184 29.49 4.36 -0.02
C ILE A 184 29.64 3.60 -1.32
N ALA A 185 28.97 2.48 -1.43
CA ALA A 185 28.84 1.66 -2.62
C ALA A 185 27.35 1.55 -3.00
N ILE A 186 27.05 1.29 -4.26
CA ILE A 186 25.71 0.99 -4.75
C ILE A 186 25.78 -0.25 -5.65
N ASP A 187 24.76 -1.08 -5.58
CA ASP A 187 24.65 -2.24 -6.47
C ASP A 187 24.01 -1.88 -7.83
N ASP A 188 23.73 -2.89 -8.66
CA ASP A 188 23.12 -2.71 -9.98
C ASP A 188 21.64 -2.29 -9.92
N GLU A 189 21.01 -2.41 -8.75
CA GLU A 189 19.60 -2.11 -8.51
C GLU A 189 19.44 -0.82 -7.69
N PHE A 190 19.02 -0.92 -6.42
CA PHE A 190 18.66 0.25 -5.59
C PHE A 190 19.27 0.20 -4.19
N MET A 191 20.20 -0.72 -3.90
CA MET A 191 20.75 -0.87 -2.56
C MET A 191 22.11 -0.19 -2.43
N PHE A 192 22.17 0.78 -1.54
CA PHE A 192 23.41 1.39 -1.09
C PHE A 192 23.98 0.58 0.08
N THR A 193 25.26 0.36 0.10
CA THR A 193 26.02 -0.17 1.23
C THR A 193 26.88 0.93 1.80
N ILE A 194 26.64 1.31 3.05
CA ILE A 194 27.36 2.37 3.74
C ILE A 194 28.22 1.75 4.84
N THR A 195 29.53 1.75 4.66
CA THR A 195 30.51 1.28 5.62
C THR A 195 31.15 2.48 6.31
N GLN A 196 30.79 2.68 7.58
CA GLN A 196 31.31 3.75 8.43
C GLN A 196 32.43 3.21 9.30
N SER A 197 33.54 3.90 9.40
CA SER A 197 34.64 3.56 10.31
C SER A 197 35.09 4.77 11.12
N VAL A 198 35.60 4.49 12.31
CA VAL A 198 36.27 5.48 13.16
C VAL A 198 37.58 4.89 13.68
N GLU A 199 38.66 5.61 13.41
CA GLU A 199 40.03 5.32 13.89
C GLU A 199 40.35 6.26 15.04
N ASN A 200 40.83 5.70 16.16
CA ASN A 200 41.27 6.47 17.30
C ASN A 200 42.82 6.54 17.33
N THR A 201 43.35 7.66 16.83
CA THR A 201 44.80 7.97 16.87
C THR A 201 45.21 8.72 18.16
N GLY A 202 44.24 9.00 19.04
CA GLY A 202 44.44 9.69 20.30
C GLY A 202 44.98 8.75 21.40
N THR A 203 45.02 9.26 22.64
CA THR A 203 45.55 8.54 23.80
C THR A 203 44.47 8.03 24.76
N ALA A 204 43.21 8.45 24.57
CA ALA A 204 42.08 8.03 25.40
C ALA A 204 41.08 7.24 24.57
N ALA A 205 40.38 6.31 25.20
CA ALA A 205 39.29 5.59 24.54
C ALA A 205 38.10 6.51 24.27
N ALA A 206 37.45 6.37 23.10
CA ALA A 206 36.28 7.12 22.69
C ALA A 206 35.07 6.19 22.55
N SER A 207 33.92 6.59 23.08
CA SER A 207 32.67 5.84 22.94
C SER A 207 31.72 6.54 21.94
N VAL A 208 31.31 5.82 20.91
CA VAL A 208 30.47 6.34 19.82
C VAL A 208 29.42 5.32 19.40
N ALA A 209 28.30 5.77 18.84
CA ALA A 209 27.25 4.91 18.32
C ALA A 209 26.98 5.24 16.85
N PRO A 210 27.06 4.26 15.94
CA PRO A 210 26.73 4.50 14.54
C PRO A 210 25.21 4.59 14.37
N TYR A 211 24.78 5.45 13.43
CA TYR A 211 23.37 5.63 13.11
C TYR A 211 23.14 5.91 11.62
N GLY A 212 21.92 5.59 11.18
CA GLY A 212 21.31 6.05 9.92
C GLY A 212 20.05 6.83 10.21
N VAL A 213 19.77 7.85 9.41
CA VAL A 213 18.54 8.68 9.48
C VAL A 213 18.00 8.90 8.09
N LEU A 214 16.69 8.75 7.95
CA LEU A 214 15.94 9.31 6.83
C LEU A 214 15.14 10.49 7.35
N ALA A 215 15.20 11.61 6.66
CA ALA A 215 14.46 12.81 7.01
C ALA A 215 13.64 13.28 5.82
N ARG A 216 12.42 13.78 6.12
CA ARG A 216 11.53 14.40 5.14
C ARG A 216 10.95 15.68 5.71
N HIS A 217 10.94 16.74 4.89
CA HIS A 217 10.32 18.02 5.21
C HIS A 217 8.85 18.01 4.76
N GLY A 218 7.94 18.17 5.72
CA GLY A 218 6.50 18.14 5.45
C GLY A 218 5.94 16.79 5.00
N ILE A 219 4.64 16.76 4.81
CA ILE A 219 3.92 15.61 4.25
C ILE A 219 4.02 15.64 2.71
N PRO A 220 4.17 14.48 2.02
CA PRO A 220 4.16 14.45 0.56
C PRO A 220 2.92 15.14 -0.02
N PRO A 221 3.06 16.05 -1.01
CA PRO A 221 1.92 16.79 -1.56
C PRO A 221 1.02 15.93 -2.45
N ASP A 222 1.52 14.81 -2.94
CA ASP A 222 0.88 13.91 -3.90
C ASP A 222 0.32 12.63 -3.27
N LEU A 223 0.15 12.61 -1.93
CA LEU A 223 -0.46 11.49 -1.21
C LEU A 223 -1.79 11.07 -1.84
N LYS A 224 -1.93 9.79 -2.11
CA LYS A 224 -3.18 9.25 -2.65
C LYS A 224 -4.30 9.25 -1.62
N ASN A 225 -3.99 9.23 -0.31
CA ASN A 225 -4.94 9.19 0.80
C ASN A 225 -6.03 8.13 0.57
N PHE A 226 -5.62 6.98 0.05
CA PHE A 226 -6.56 5.94 -0.34
C PHE A 226 -6.59 4.84 0.71
N PHE A 227 -7.76 4.50 1.22
CA PHE A 227 -7.97 3.65 2.42
C PHE A 227 -7.35 2.25 2.38
N ILE A 228 -6.89 1.78 1.23
CA ILE A 228 -6.20 0.48 1.09
C ILE A 228 -4.70 0.63 0.86
N LEU A 229 -4.18 1.85 0.81
CA LEU A 229 -2.77 2.14 0.56
C LEU A 229 -2.17 2.75 1.81
N HIS A 230 -1.07 2.18 2.30
CA HIS A 230 -0.28 2.81 3.33
C HIS A 230 0.82 3.69 2.70
N GLU A 231 0.86 4.94 3.13
CA GLU A 231 1.89 5.93 2.80
C GLU A 231 2.35 6.58 4.12
N GLY A 232 3.62 6.37 4.49
CA GLY A 232 4.13 6.81 5.78
C GLY A 232 5.37 6.04 6.23
N VAL A 233 5.49 5.79 7.52
CA VAL A 233 6.55 4.99 8.10
C VAL A 233 6.20 3.51 8.01
N VAL A 234 7.18 2.72 7.59
CA VAL A 234 7.15 1.25 7.63
C VAL A 234 8.33 0.73 8.44
N ALA A 235 8.09 -0.28 9.23
CA ALA A 235 9.14 -0.92 10.02
C ALA A 235 8.91 -2.42 10.16
N MET A 236 10.01 -3.18 10.18
CA MET A 236 10.07 -4.59 10.54
C MET A 236 10.83 -4.69 11.86
N THR A 237 10.22 -5.29 12.87
CA THR A 237 10.78 -5.44 14.20
C THR A 237 10.72 -6.90 14.60
N ASP A 238 11.85 -7.63 14.50
CA ASP A 238 11.97 -9.04 14.89
C ASP A 238 10.86 -9.96 14.35
N GLY A 239 10.35 -9.66 13.14
CA GLY A 239 9.28 -10.43 12.46
C GLY A 239 7.89 -9.81 12.54
N GLU A 240 7.73 -8.69 13.24
CA GLU A 240 6.49 -7.91 13.28
C GLU A 240 6.58 -6.72 12.32
N TYR A 241 5.72 -6.70 11.32
CA TYR A 241 5.59 -5.57 10.39
C TYR A 241 4.64 -4.53 10.95
N SER A 242 5.03 -3.28 10.92
CA SER A 242 4.22 -2.17 11.41
C SER A 242 4.17 -1.00 10.43
N GLU A 243 3.04 -0.34 10.42
CA GLU A 243 2.74 0.84 9.60
C GLU A 243 2.37 2.02 10.52
N THR A 244 2.74 3.23 10.11
CA THR A 244 2.34 4.46 10.80
C THR A 244 2.12 5.57 9.77
N ASP A 245 0.89 6.04 9.66
CA ASP A 245 0.54 7.12 8.73
C ASP A 245 1.23 8.43 9.11
N TRP A 246 1.52 9.28 8.12
CA TRP A 246 2.08 10.62 8.34
C TRP A 246 1.29 11.44 9.36
N LYS A 247 -0.05 11.36 9.30
CA LYS A 247 -0.96 12.10 10.18
C LYS A 247 -0.93 11.64 11.65
N ASP A 248 -0.45 10.43 11.93
CA ASP A 248 -0.43 9.83 13.27
C ASP A 248 0.89 10.14 14.00
N MET A 249 1.95 10.52 13.29
CA MET A 249 3.24 10.86 13.91
C MET A 249 3.18 12.10 14.82
N PRO A 250 2.38 13.15 14.53
CA PRO A 250 2.16 14.26 15.46
C PRO A 250 1.51 13.87 16.80
N ASP A 251 0.89 12.68 16.89
CA ASP A 251 0.25 12.18 18.09
C ASP A 251 1.17 11.34 18.99
N PHE A 252 2.42 11.09 18.57
CA PHE A 252 3.42 10.39 19.38
C PHE A 252 3.69 11.14 20.70
N GLU A 253 4.18 10.41 21.70
CA GLU A 253 4.60 11.00 22.96
C GLU A 253 5.81 11.94 22.75
N TYR A 254 5.78 13.08 23.45
CA TYR A 254 6.87 14.04 23.39
C TYR A 254 8.06 13.58 24.23
N ASN A 255 9.18 13.30 23.57
CA ASN A 255 10.42 12.93 24.23
C ASN A 255 11.28 14.20 24.48
N GLN A 256 11.39 14.60 25.75
CA GLN A 256 12.16 15.80 26.13
C GLN A 256 13.64 15.75 25.72
N ARG A 257 14.22 14.55 25.73
CA ARG A 257 15.65 14.36 25.37
C ARG A 257 15.86 14.50 23.88
N ALA A 258 14.95 13.97 23.07
CA ALA A 258 14.97 14.09 21.61
C ALA A 258 14.48 15.47 21.14
N GLY A 259 13.79 16.23 22.00
CA GLY A 259 13.18 17.51 21.64
C GLY A 259 12.05 17.40 20.61
N ALA A 260 11.47 16.23 20.43
CA ALA A 260 10.52 15.88 19.39
C ALA A 260 9.54 14.80 19.88
N ARG A 261 8.52 14.52 19.08
CA ARG A 261 7.59 13.41 19.31
C ARG A 261 8.20 12.13 18.75
N THR A 262 8.23 11.04 19.52
CA THR A 262 8.93 9.82 19.11
C THR A 262 8.14 8.56 19.45
N LYS A 263 8.29 7.54 18.58
CA LYS A 263 7.94 6.15 18.84
C LYS A 263 9.22 5.33 18.68
N GLU A 264 9.70 4.74 19.78
CA GLU A 264 10.96 3.99 19.83
C GLU A 264 10.68 2.50 19.97
N GLN A 265 11.43 1.67 19.25
CA GLN A 265 11.36 0.21 19.34
C GLN A 265 12.79 -0.37 19.40
N ASN A 266 13.01 -1.33 20.28
CA ASN A 266 14.25 -2.06 20.37
C ASN A 266 14.14 -3.34 19.54
N ILE A 267 15.04 -3.51 18.58
CA ILE A 267 15.14 -4.68 17.71
C ILE A 267 16.29 -5.53 18.25
N THR A 268 16.07 -6.83 18.39
CA THR A 268 17.05 -7.75 18.98
C THR A 268 17.92 -8.43 17.94
N GLU A 269 17.36 -8.76 16.78
CA GLU A 269 18.07 -9.51 15.74
C GLU A 269 17.84 -8.93 14.34
N ASN A 270 16.60 -8.79 13.90
CA ASN A 270 16.31 -8.52 12.50
C ASN A 270 15.27 -7.41 12.34
N GLY A 271 15.57 -6.46 11.49
CA GLY A 271 14.61 -5.41 11.20
C GLY A 271 15.15 -4.35 10.26
N TRP A 272 14.24 -3.47 9.89
CA TRP A 272 14.49 -2.30 9.05
C TRP A 272 13.40 -1.25 9.31
N ILE A 273 13.68 0.01 8.98
CA ILE A 273 12.74 1.12 9.15
C ILE A 273 12.93 2.15 8.05
N GLY A 274 11.84 2.75 7.58
CA GLY A 274 11.92 3.80 6.57
C GLY A 274 10.59 4.43 6.21
N PHE A 275 10.56 5.12 5.07
CA PHE A 275 9.38 5.72 4.49
C PHE A 275 8.94 4.97 3.25
N THR A 276 7.64 4.83 3.08
CA THR A 276 7.02 4.27 1.89
C THR A 276 6.00 5.22 1.30
N ASP A 277 6.03 5.33 -0.01
CA ASP A 277 5.00 5.93 -0.85
C ASP A 277 4.28 4.83 -1.65
N HIS A 278 3.41 5.20 -2.59
CA HIS A 278 2.63 4.25 -3.39
C HIS A 278 3.52 3.17 -4.05
N TYR A 279 4.57 3.57 -4.79
CA TYR A 279 5.43 2.67 -5.56
C TYR A 279 6.90 2.68 -5.12
N TRP A 280 7.30 3.67 -4.33
CA TRP A 280 8.68 3.94 -3.96
C TRP A 280 8.87 3.78 -2.46
N MET A 281 10.07 3.51 -2.03
CA MET A 281 10.41 3.52 -0.61
C MET A 281 11.87 3.88 -0.39
N SER A 282 12.16 4.39 0.80
CA SER A 282 13.50 4.63 1.33
C SER A 282 13.59 3.95 2.69
N VAL A 283 14.52 3.01 2.87
CA VAL A 283 14.58 2.15 4.06
C VAL A 283 16.00 1.97 4.56
N LEU A 284 16.22 2.19 5.85
CA LEU A 284 17.45 1.88 6.58
C LEU A 284 17.42 0.41 7.02
N ILE A 285 18.47 -0.30 6.69
CA ILE A 285 18.61 -1.74 6.96
C ILE A 285 19.95 -1.96 7.68
N PRO A 286 19.98 -1.92 9.02
CA PRO A 286 21.16 -2.31 9.79
C PRO A 286 21.56 -3.75 9.53
N THR A 287 22.80 -4.11 9.85
CA THR A 287 23.26 -5.49 9.72
C THR A 287 22.32 -6.45 10.44
N GLN A 288 21.71 -7.37 9.70
CA GLN A 288 20.79 -8.36 10.25
C GLN A 288 21.54 -9.29 11.23
N GLY A 289 20.85 -9.83 12.24
CA GLY A 289 21.43 -10.58 13.33
C GLY A 289 22.07 -9.70 14.41
N THR A 290 21.89 -8.36 14.36
CA THR A 290 22.44 -7.42 15.35
C THR A 290 21.35 -6.55 15.94
N ALA A 291 21.46 -6.30 17.25
CA ALA A 291 20.52 -5.43 17.93
C ALA A 291 20.70 -3.96 17.53
N PHE A 292 19.60 -3.25 17.39
CA PHE A 292 19.57 -1.80 17.19
C PHE A 292 18.27 -1.19 17.71
N LYS A 293 18.22 0.12 17.81
CA LYS A 293 17.02 0.87 18.15
C LYS A 293 16.49 1.56 16.90
N SER A 294 15.23 1.30 16.56
CA SER A 294 14.50 2.06 15.54
C SER A 294 13.68 3.17 16.18
N VAL A 295 13.59 4.32 15.54
CA VAL A 295 12.85 5.49 16.02
C VAL A 295 12.09 6.11 14.87
N ALA A 296 10.79 6.24 15.01
CA ALA A 296 9.99 7.15 14.19
C ALA A 296 9.81 8.46 14.98
N LYS A 297 10.07 9.60 14.34
CA LYS A 297 10.17 10.89 15.01
C LYS A 297 9.55 12.01 14.20
N TYR A 298 8.88 12.95 14.88
CA TYR A 298 8.32 14.16 14.30
C TYR A 298 8.79 15.40 15.06
N ASP A 299 9.48 16.29 14.37
CA ASP A 299 9.87 17.60 14.89
C ASP A 299 8.82 18.66 14.50
N GLU A 300 7.93 18.95 15.44
CA GLU A 300 6.81 19.88 15.27
C GLU A 300 7.25 21.32 14.91
N ARG A 301 8.44 21.76 15.35
CA ARG A 301 8.91 23.13 15.10
C ARG A 301 9.37 23.35 13.67
N ARG A 302 9.88 22.29 13.02
CA ARG A 302 10.45 22.37 11.68
C ARG A 302 9.61 21.61 10.65
N ASP A 303 8.54 20.96 11.10
CA ASP A 303 7.71 20.06 10.29
C ASP A 303 8.54 18.98 9.58
N ILE A 304 9.45 18.33 10.36
CA ILE A 304 10.33 17.29 9.85
C ILE A 304 9.93 15.92 10.41
N TYR A 305 9.70 14.99 9.51
CA TYR A 305 9.45 13.58 9.77
C TYR A 305 10.77 12.82 9.62
N GLN A 306 11.11 11.94 10.58
CA GLN A 306 12.36 11.18 10.55
C GLN A 306 12.13 9.72 10.92
N THR A 307 12.92 8.84 10.31
CA THR A 307 13.13 7.48 10.81
C THR A 307 14.61 7.28 11.07
N GLU A 308 14.93 6.66 12.20
CA GLU A 308 16.30 6.48 12.66
C GLU A 308 16.56 5.00 12.99
N ALA A 309 17.75 4.53 12.63
CA ALA A 309 18.28 3.24 13.07
C ALA A 309 19.60 3.51 13.82
N VAL A 310 19.61 3.23 15.12
CA VAL A 310 20.77 3.51 16.00
C VAL A 310 21.33 2.23 16.54
N SER A 311 22.58 1.91 16.17
CA SER A 311 23.28 0.73 16.67
C SER A 311 23.82 0.95 18.10
N PRO A 312 24.15 -0.10 18.84
CA PRO A 312 24.70 0.02 20.17
C PRO A 312 26.00 0.82 20.23
N VAL A 313 26.26 1.42 21.39
CA VAL A 313 27.53 2.13 21.67
C VAL A 313 28.69 1.17 21.54
N GLN A 314 29.73 1.63 20.85
CA GLN A 314 31.00 0.94 20.69
C GLN A 314 32.12 1.81 21.28
N THR A 315 33.09 1.17 21.90
CA THR A 315 34.27 1.87 22.45
C THR A 315 35.48 1.61 21.57
N VAL A 316 36.11 2.68 21.12
CA VAL A 316 37.31 2.65 20.26
C VAL A 316 38.53 2.91 21.15
N ALA A 317 39.36 1.90 21.41
CA ALA A 317 40.57 2.06 22.17
C ALA A 317 41.64 2.86 21.38
N PRO A 318 42.61 3.46 22.05
CA PRO A 318 43.75 4.10 21.37
C PRO A 318 44.45 3.14 20.39
N GLY A 319 44.60 3.60 19.13
CA GLY A 319 45.19 2.81 18.04
C GLY A 319 44.21 1.79 17.38
N GLU A 320 42.95 1.76 17.80
CA GLU A 320 41.94 0.86 17.26
C GLU A 320 41.11 1.54 16.17
N THR A 321 40.63 0.76 15.21
CA THR A 321 39.61 1.14 14.23
C THR A 321 38.41 0.22 14.37
N ILE A 322 37.23 0.80 14.52
CA ILE A 322 35.96 0.06 14.48
C ILE A 322 35.20 0.39 13.18
N THR A 323 34.38 -0.56 12.74
CA THR A 323 33.62 -0.43 11.49
C THR A 323 32.17 -0.88 11.71
N ASN A 324 31.24 -0.16 11.09
CA ASN A 324 29.82 -0.52 11.08
C ASN A 324 29.29 -0.39 9.66
N THR A 325 28.59 -1.42 9.20
CA THR A 325 27.96 -1.44 7.87
C THR A 325 26.44 -1.38 8.01
N THR A 326 25.82 -0.52 7.23
CA THR A 326 24.38 -0.38 7.13
C THR A 326 24.00 -0.37 5.65
N GLN A 327 22.93 -1.06 5.28
CA GLN A 327 22.37 -0.95 3.96
C GLN A 327 21.29 0.15 3.96
N PHE A 328 21.13 0.79 2.83
CA PHE A 328 20.11 1.80 2.57
C PHE A 328 19.48 1.52 1.22
N PHE A 329 18.20 1.13 1.23
CA PHE A 329 17.43 0.95 0.02
C PHE A 329 16.73 2.27 -0.33
N ALA A 330 16.84 2.71 -1.59
CA ALA A 330 16.07 3.84 -2.10
C ALA A 330 15.67 3.55 -3.55
N GLY A 331 14.40 3.16 -3.77
CA GLY A 331 14.00 2.71 -5.09
C GLY A 331 12.56 2.24 -5.20
N ALA A 332 12.28 1.58 -6.32
CA ALA A 332 10.99 1.01 -6.66
C ALA A 332 10.72 -0.28 -5.89
N LYS A 333 9.46 -0.48 -5.46
CA LYS A 333 9.02 -1.71 -4.79
C LYS A 333 8.73 -2.82 -5.79
N GLU A 334 9.73 -3.20 -6.59
CA GLU A 334 9.65 -4.31 -7.53
C GLU A 334 9.77 -5.64 -6.79
N TRP A 335 8.82 -6.54 -7.04
CA TRP A 335 8.76 -7.80 -6.30
C TRP A 335 10.00 -8.68 -6.49
N ASP A 336 10.52 -8.79 -7.72
CA ASP A 336 11.70 -9.62 -8.01
C ASP A 336 12.95 -9.10 -7.29
N ILE A 337 13.11 -7.78 -7.22
CA ILE A 337 14.24 -7.11 -6.57
C ILE A 337 14.15 -7.26 -5.04
N LEU A 338 12.97 -6.97 -4.47
CA LEU A 338 12.78 -7.13 -3.01
C LEU A 338 12.94 -8.58 -2.58
N LYS A 339 12.49 -9.53 -3.42
CA LYS A 339 12.68 -10.95 -3.18
C LYS A 339 14.16 -11.35 -3.24
N ALA A 340 14.92 -10.83 -4.21
CA ALA A 340 16.35 -11.09 -4.31
C ALA A 340 17.11 -10.57 -3.08
N TYR A 341 16.75 -9.38 -2.57
CA TYR A 341 17.32 -8.86 -1.32
C TYR A 341 16.90 -9.67 -0.09
N GLU A 342 15.66 -10.17 -0.04
CA GLU A 342 15.22 -11.07 1.04
C GLU A 342 16.00 -12.38 1.02
N GLU A 343 16.19 -12.99 -0.16
CA GLU A 343 17.01 -14.18 -0.33
C GLU A 343 18.51 -13.89 -0.04
N GLY A 344 18.97 -12.65 -0.23
CA GLY A 344 20.28 -12.13 0.13
C GLY A 344 20.48 -11.83 1.62
N GLY A 345 19.42 -11.97 2.45
CA GLY A 345 19.49 -11.87 3.90
C GLY A 345 18.79 -10.70 4.55
N VAL A 346 18.10 -9.84 3.79
CA VAL A 346 17.25 -8.78 4.38
C VAL A 346 15.92 -9.40 4.83
N TYR A 347 15.72 -9.47 6.11
CA TYR A 347 14.62 -10.21 6.72
C TYR A 347 13.23 -9.68 6.32
N ASN A 348 12.37 -10.57 5.76
CA ASN A 348 10.99 -10.27 5.35
C ASN A 348 10.85 -9.00 4.49
N PHE A 349 11.77 -8.75 3.57
CA PHE A 349 11.80 -7.51 2.81
C PHE A 349 10.66 -7.38 1.79
N ILE A 350 10.10 -8.50 1.33
CA ILE A 350 8.88 -8.52 0.49
C ILE A 350 7.68 -7.89 1.22
N ASP A 351 7.67 -7.91 2.56
CA ASP A 351 6.59 -7.31 3.34
C ASP A 351 6.60 -5.76 3.31
N ALA A 352 7.63 -5.14 2.76
CA ALA A 352 7.62 -3.72 2.41
C ALA A 352 6.58 -3.36 1.32
N ILE A 353 6.12 -4.33 0.53
CA ILE A 353 4.93 -4.20 -0.31
C ILE A 353 3.71 -4.38 0.60
N ASP A 354 2.83 -3.40 0.61
CA ASP A 354 1.61 -3.44 1.41
C ASP A 354 0.60 -4.49 0.89
N TRP A 355 0.70 -5.72 1.41
CA TRP A 355 -0.16 -6.85 1.01
C TRP A 355 -1.57 -6.80 1.62
N GLY A 356 -1.78 -5.96 2.62
CA GLY A 356 -3.05 -5.79 3.33
C GLY A 356 -3.48 -6.98 4.19
N TRP A 357 -4.68 -6.90 4.74
CA TRP A 357 -5.22 -7.88 5.71
C TRP A 357 -5.35 -9.31 5.18
N PHE A 358 -5.51 -9.48 3.87
CA PHE A 358 -5.59 -10.78 3.23
C PHE A 358 -4.26 -11.22 2.60
N SER A 359 -3.11 -10.86 3.21
CA SER A 359 -1.78 -11.15 2.68
C SER A 359 -1.59 -12.62 2.30
N PHE A 360 -2.14 -13.56 3.09
CA PHE A 360 -2.13 -15.00 2.80
C PHE A 360 -2.82 -15.38 1.47
N LEU A 361 -3.70 -14.52 0.95
CA LEU A 361 -4.38 -14.68 -0.33
C LEU A 361 -3.79 -13.73 -1.39
N THR A 362 -3.43 -12.51 -0.99
CA THR A 362 -2.88 -11.47 -1.88
C THR A 362 -1.53 -11.89 -2.46
N LYS A 363 -0.60 -12.38 -1.64
CA LYS A 363 0.72 -12.87 -2.10
C LYS A 363 0.62 -14.00 -3.14
N PRO A 364 -0.14 -15.10 -2.93
CA PRO A 364 -0.33 -16.13 -3.96
C PRO A 364 -1.02 -15.63 -5.24
N ILE A 365 -1.99 -14.74 -5.11
CA ILE A 365 -2.68 -14.13 -6.26
C ILE A 365 -1.71 -13.29 -7.08
N PHE A 366 -0.89 -12.47 -6.42
CA PHE A 366 0.14 -11.67 -7.07
C PHE A 366 1.17 -12.57 -7.77
N TRP A 367 1.70 -13.58 -7.05
CA TRP A 367 2.65 -14.53 -7.60
C TRP A 367 2.12 -15.18 -8.90
N LEU A 368 0.85 -15.59 -8.89
CA LEU A 368 0.23 -16.19 -10.08
C LEU A 368 0.05 -15.16 -11.19
N LEU A 369 -0.36 -13.92 -10.87
CA LEU A 369 -0.51 -12.84 -11.86
C LEU A 369 0.83 -12.51 -12.52
N HIS A 370 1.90 -12.38 -11.73
CA HIS A 370 3.26 -12.12 -12.18
C HIS A 370 3.73 -13.20 -13.17
N HIS A 371 3.60 -14.49 -12.81
CA HIS A 371 4.01 -15.59 -13.69
C HIS A 371 3.12 -15.70 -14.95
N LEU A 372 1.83 -15.40 -14.85
CA LEU A 372 0.97 -15.31 -16.03
C LEU A 372 1.39 -14.15 -16.93
N ASN A 373 1.84 -13.03 -16.38
CA ASN A 373 2.32 -11.91 -17.17
C ASN A 373 3.63 -12.24 -17.90
N LEU A 374 4.56 -12.93 -17.24
CA LEU A 374 5.78 -13.44 -17.89
C LEU A 374 5.47 -14.39 -19.05
N LEU A 375 4.42 -15.21 -18.92
CA LEU A 375 4.03 -16.17 -19.96
C LEU A 375 3.26 -15.51 -21.13
N ILE A 376 2.35 -14.59 -20.83
CA ILE A 376 1.41 -14.00 -21.81
C ILE A 376 1.98 -12.73 -22.44
N GLY A 377 2.81 -11.98 -21.70
CA GLY A 377 3.39 -10.70 -22.15
C GLY A 377 2.39 -9.55 -22.25
N ASN A 378 1.20 -9.66 -21.62
CA ASN A 378 0.20 -8.61 -21.57
C ASN A 378 -0.55 -8.66 -20.25
N MET A 379 -0.42 -7.62 -19.44
CA MET A 379 -0.94 -7.58 -18.07
C MET A 379 -2.49 -7.69 -18.03
N GLY A 380 -3.19 -7.05 -18.93
CA GLY A 380 -4.67 -7.13 -18.99
C GLY A 380 -5.16 -8.54 -19.32
N LEU A 381 -4.51 -9.24 -20.24
CA LEU A 381 -4.79 -10.65 -20.53
C LEU A 381 -4.43 -11.54 -19.34
N SER A 382 -3.37 -11.22 -18.61
CA SER A 382 -2.96 -11.94 -17.41
C SER A 382 -3.99 -11.81 -16.27
N ILE A 383 -4.60 -10.64 -16.11
CA ILE A 383 -5.74 -10.43 -15.19
C ILE A 383 -6.94 -11.30 -15.60
N ILE A 384 -7.25 -11.36 -16.89
CA ILE A 384 -8.35 -12.23 -17.40
C ILE A 384 -8.00 -13.70 -17.17
N GLY A 385 -6.76 -14.12 -17.46
CA GLY A 385 -6.25 -15.47 -17.23
C GLY A 385 -6.31 -15.89 -15.76
N LEU A 386 -5.86 -14.99 -14.87
CA LEU A 386 -5.97 -15.17 -13.43
C LEU A 386 -7.43 -15.33 -12.98
N THR A 387 -8.32 -14.49 -13.50
CA THR A 387 -9.76 -14.58 -13.21
C THR A 387 -10.33 -15.93 -13.63
N LEU A 388 -9.97 -16.40 -14.83
CA LEU A 388 -10.38 -17.70 -15.33
C LEU A 388 -9.86 -18.86 -14.46
N PHE A 389 -8.59 -18.79 -14.03
CA PHE A 389 -7.98 -19.78 -13.15
C PHE A 389 -8.70 -19.86 -11.79
N ILE A 390 -8.94 -18.71 -11.15
CA ILE A 390 -9.68 -18.65 -9.87
C ILE A 390 -11.09 -19.19 -10.05
N LYS A 391 -11.79 -18.84 -11.14
CA LYS A 391 -13.13 -19.38 -11.44
C LYS A 391 -13.14 -20.88 -11.71
N ALA A 392 -12.10 -21.42 -12.32
CA ALA A 392 -11.94 -22.85 -12.52
C ALA A 392 -11.73 -23.59 -11.17
N LEU A 393 -10.91 -23.03 -10.29
CA LEU A 393 -10.68 -23.56 -8.94
C LEU A 393 -11.97 -23.61 -8.12
N LEU A 394 -12.78 -22.54 -8.20
CA LEU A 394 -14.04 -22.39 -7.48
C LEU A 394 -15.23 -23.04 -8.18
N PHE A 395 -15.02 -23.64 -9.36
CA PHE A 395 -16.11 -24.22 -10.16
C PHE A 395 -16.97 -25.25 -9.42
N PRO A 396 -16.45 -26.20 -8.63
CA PRO A 396 -17.28 -27.19 -7.92
C PRO A 396 -18.28 -26.54 -6.96
N LEU A 397 -17.88 -25.45 -6.31
CA LEU A 397 -18.73 -24.68 -5.41
C LEU A 397 -19.76 -23.85 -6.19
N ALA A 398 -19.32 -23.18 -7.23
CA ALA A 398 -20.17 -22.40 -8.13
C ALA A 398 -21.24 -23.29 -8.79
N TYR A 399 -20.89 -24.51 -9.21
CA TYR A 399 -21.82 -25.47 -9.78
C TYR A 399 -22.98 -25.80 -8.82
N LYS A 400 -22.67 -26.16 -7.57
CA LYS A 400 -23.70 -26.46 -6.55
C LYS A 400 -24.62 -25.26 -6.30
N SER A 401 -24.05 -24.05 -6.26
CA SER A 401 -24.80 -22.82 -6.07
C SER A 401 -25.75 -22.54 -7.26
N TYR A 402 -25.24 -22.59 -8.48
CA TYR A 402 -26.03 -22.29 -9.67
C TYR A 402 -27.13 -23.35 -9.94
N VAL A 403 -26.89 -24.63 -9.60
CA VAL A 403 -27.94 -25.66 -9.60
C VAL A 403 -29.04 -25.29 -8.62
N SER A 404 -28.70 -24.85 -7.41
CA SER A 404 -29.70 -24.40 -6.42
C SER A 404 -30.46 -23.17 -6.91
N MET A 405 -29.79 -22.23 -7.54
CA MET A 405 -30.41 -21.02 -8.14
C MET A 405 -31.35 -21.38 -9.30
N ALA A 406 -30.98 -22.34 -10.15
CA ALA A 406 -31.84 -22.80 -11.23
C ALA A 406 -33.15 -23.38 -10.69
N LYS A 407 -33.07 -24.26 -9.67
CA LYS A 407 -34.25 -24.79 -8.99
C LYS A 407 -35.11 -23.72 -8.33
N MET A 408 -34.46 -22.71 -7.71
CA MET A 408 -35.18 -21.59 -7.08
C MET A 408 -35.95 -20.77 -8.12
N LYS A 409 -35.37 -20.61 -9.33
CA LYS A 409 -36.04 -19.92 -10.43
C LYS A 409 -37.26 -20.69 -10.97
N GLU A 410 -37.23 -22.02 -11.00
CA GLU A 410 -38.39 -22.87 -11.33
C GLU A 410 -39.52 -22.75 -10.29
N LEU A 411 -39.16 -22.43 -9.05
CA LEU A 411 -40.14 -22.26 -7.96
C LEU A 411 -40.80 -20.88 -7.95
N GLN A 412 -40.28 -19.88 -8.72
CA GLN A 412 -40.85 -18.53 -8.76
C GLN A 412 -42.39 -18.49 -8.93
N PRO A 413 -43.00 -19.23 -9.89
CA PRO A 413 -44.46 -19.19 -10.03
C PRO A 413 -45.22 -19.73 -8.80
N LYS A 414 -44.62 -20.70 -8.07
CA LYS A 414 -45.20 -21.21 -6.81
C LYS A 414 -45.07 -20.17 -5.69
N MET A 415 -43.95 -19.43 -5.68
CA MET A 415 -43.71 -18.36 -4.71
C MET A 415 -44.65 -17.16 -4.92
N GLU A 416 -44.95 -16.80 -6.17
CA GLU A 416 -45.91 -15.75 -6.52
C GLU A 416 -47.31 -16.11 -6.05
N LYS A 417 -47.78 -17.34 -6.31
CA LYS A 417 -49.07 -17.85 -5.78
C LYS A 417 -49.14 -17.78 -4.27
N LEU A 418 -48.09 -18.23 -3.59
CA LEU A 418 -47.98 -18.19 -2.13
C LEU A 418 -48.04 -16.76 -1.58
N LYS A 419 -47.49 -15.78 -2.31
CA LYS A 419 -47.58 -14.37 -1.98
C LYS A 419 -49.00 -13.84 -2.15
N GLU A 420 -49.69 -14.22 -3.22
CA GLU A 420 -51.08 -13.86 -3.46
C GLU A 420 -52.01 -14.46 -2.39
N GLU A 421 -51.78 -15.72 -2.00
CA GLU A 421 -52.55 -16.42 -0.94
C GLU A 421 -52.28 -15.87 0.48
N ALA A 422 -51.09 -15.38 0.74
CA ALA A 422 -50.73 -14.78 2.03
C ALA A 422 -51.23 -13.33 2.17
N GLY A 423 -51.44 -12.59 1.05
CA GLY A 423 -51.83 -11.19 1.06
C GLY A 423 -50.85 -10.33 1.85
N ASP A 424 -51.38 -9.57 2.83
CA ASP A 424 -50.57 -8.72 3.71
C ASP A 424 -49.95 -9.43 4.92
N ASP A 425 -50.27 -10.75 5.11
CA ASP A 425 -49.72 -11.55 6.23
C ASP A 425 -48.31 -12.01 5.93
N ARG A 426 -47.34 -11.22 6.39
CA ARG A 426 -45.89 -11.49 6.23
C ARG A 426 -45.45 -12.77 6.93
N GLN A 427 -46.06 -13.13 8.06
CA GLN A 427 -45.68 -14.31 8.84
C GLN A 427 -46.12 -15.58 8.12
N LYS A 428 -47.34 -15.62 7.59
CA LYS A 428 -47.86 -16.69 6.76
C LYS A 428 -47.05 -16.85 5.47
N MET A 429 -46.71 -15.77 4.82
CA MET A 429 -45.83 -15.77 3.63
C MET A 429 -44.46 -16.39 3.94
N GLN A 430 -43.80 -15.97 5.03
CA GLN A 430 -42.48 -16.46 5.40
C GLN A 430 -42.50 -17.95 5.77
N GLN A 431 -43.51 -18.39 6.52
CA GLN A 431 -43.71 -19.81 6.87
C GLN A 431 -43.96 -20.67 5.63
N GLY A 432 -44.82 -20.19 4.71
CA GLY A 432 -45.11 -20.84 3.45
C GLY A 432 -43.88 -20.97 2.55
N MET A 433 -43.08 -19.93 2.44
CA MET A 433 -41.83 -19.92 1.70
C MET A 433 -40.81 -20.92 2.27
N MET A 434 -40.66 -20.95 3.61
CA MET A 434 -39.78 -21.91 4.28
C MET A 434 -40.21 -23.36 4.09
N ALA A 435 -41.53 -23.63 4.16
CA ALA A 435 -42.10 -24.93 3.90
C ALA A 435 -41.92 -25.37 2.43
N LEU A 436 -42.06 -24.46 1.48
CA LEU A 436 -41.83 -24.72 0.05
C LEU A 436 -40.34 -25.07 -0.20
N TYR A 437 -39.39 -24.32 0.36
CA TYR A 437 -37.95 -24.60 0.21
C TYR A 437 -37.58 -25.99 0.82
N LYS A 438 -38.11 -26.31 1.99
CA LYS A 438 -37.93 -27.66 2.60
C LYS A 438 -38.51 -28.78 1.74
N LYS A 439 -39.71 -28.59 1.21
CA LYS A 439 -40.39 -29.57 0.36
C LYS A 439 -39.62 -29.87 -0.92
N GLU A 440 -39.10 -28.80 -1.57
CA GLU A 440 -38.37 -28.89 -2.85
C GLU A 440 -36.88 -29.12 -2.66
N LYS A 441 -36.40 -29.26 -1.40
CA LYS A 441 -34.97 -29.46 -1.03
C LYS A 441 -34.05 -28.42 -1.64
N VAL A 442 -34.46 -27.16 -1.64
CA VAL A 442 -33.66 -25.99 -2.12
C VAL A 442 -33.19 -25.18 -0.94
N ASN A 443 -31.90 -24.86 -0.94
CA ASN A 443 -31.32 -23.97 0.06
C ASN A 443 -31.18 -22.55 -0.52
N PRO A 444 -31.97 -21.57 -0.04
CA PRO A 444 -31.86 -20.18 -0.54
C PRO A 444 -30.51 -19.53 -0.25
N ALA A 445 -29.82 -19.91 0.84
CA ALA A 445 -28.50 -19.41 1.19
C ALA A 445 -27.39 -19.92 0.24
N ALA A 446 -27.62 -21.00 -0.51
CA ALA A 446 -26.64 -21.49 -1.47
C ALA A 446 -26.37 -20.46 -2.59
N GLY A 447 -27.33 -19.60 -2.92
CA GLY A 447 -27.19 -18.57 -3.94
C GLY A 447 -26.22 -17.42 -3.56
N CYS A 448 -26.08 -17.10 -2.27
CA CYS A 448 -25.19 -16.03 -1.81
C CYS A 448 -23.75 -16.51 -1.51
N LEU A 449 -23.53 -17.84 -1.37
CA LEU A 449 -22.23 -18.40 -1.02
C LEU A 449 -21.08 -18.00 -1.97
N PRO A 450 -21.26 -18.00 -3.31
CA PRO A 450 -20.21 -17.52 -4.22
C PRO A 450 -19.87 -16.03 -4.02
N ILE A 451 -20.84 -15.23 -3.64
CA ILE A 451 -20.62 -13.77 -3.39
C ILE A 451 -19.77 -13.61 -2.13
N LEU A 452 -20.08 -14.31 -1.05
CA LEU A 452 -19.32 -14.25 0.20
C LEU A 452 -17.86 -14.66 0.00
N LEU A 453 -17.61 -15.72 -0.77
CA LEU A 453 -16.25 -16.15 -1.08
C LEU A 453 -15.52 -15.19 -2.04
N GLN A 454 -16.28 -14.49 -2.88
CA GLN A 454 -15.73 -13.51 -3.83
C GLN A 454 -15.20 -12.26 -3.13
N ILE A 455 -15.70 -11.90 -1.95
CA ILE A 455 -15.30 -10.68 -1.23
C ILE A 455 -13.81 -10.67 -0.89
N PRO A 456 -13.23 -11.66 -0.19
CA PRO A 456 -11.79 -11.70 0.08
C PRO A 456 -10.94 -11.72 -1.20
N ILE A 457 -11.37 -12.46 -2.21
CA ILE A 457 -10.67 -12.53 -3.51
C ILE A 457 -10.69 -11.16 -4.19
N PHE A 458 -11.82 -10.48 -4.14
CA PHE A 458 -11.95 -9.14 -4.70
C PHE A 458 -11.01 -8.15 -4.00
N PHE A 459 -11.01 -8.10 -2.67
CA PHE A 459 -10.11 -7.21 -1.92
C PHE A 459 -8.64 -7.54 -2.16
N SER A 460 -8.29 -8.82 -2.24
CA SER A 460 -6.91 -9.24 -2.56
C SER A 460 -6.49 -8.80 -3.97
N LEU A 461 -7.35 -9.01 -4.97
CA LEU A 461 -7.07 -8.57 -6.34
C LEU A 461 -7.03 -7.05 -6.46
N TYR A 462 -7.94 -6.36 -5.74
CA TYR A 462 -7.93 -4.91 -5.70
C TYR A 462 -6.60 -4.40 -5.12
N LYS A 463 -6.15 -4.99 -4.01
CA LYS A 463 -4.85 -4.68 -3.41
C LYS A 463 -3.70 -4.91 -4.40
N VAL A 464 -3.63 -6.09 -5.04
CA VAL A 464 -2.62 -6.41 -6.06
C VAL A 464 -2.61 -5.38 -7.19
N ILE A 465 -3.77 -5.10 -7.80
CA ILE A 465 -3.87 -4.21 -8.97
C ILE A 465 -3.51 -2.76 -8.61
N PHE A 466 -3.78 -2.35 -7.38
CA PHE A 466 -3.57 -0.97 -6.96
C PHE A 466 -2.16 -0.72 -6.41
N VAL A 467 -1.58 -1.69 -5.68
CA VAL A 467 -0.34 -1.46 -4.91
C VAL A 467 0.91 -1.86 -5.68
N THR A 468 0.81 -2.82 -6.63
CA THR A 468 2.01 -3.33 -7.29
C THR A 468 2.46 -2.44 -8.45
N ILE A 469 3.78 -2.19 -8.52
CA ILE A 469 4.38 -1.34 -9.54
C ILE A 469 4.28 -1.96 -10.94
N GLU A 470 4.14 -3.28 -11.03
CA GLU A 470 4.04 -4.01 -12.30
C GLU A 470 2.80 -3.64 -13.14
N LEU A 471 1.79 -3.04 -12.51
CA LEU A 471 0.62 -2.53 -13.22
C LEU A 471 0.74 -1.08 -13.65
N ARG A 472 1.69 -0.33 -13.07
CA ARG A 472 1.96 1.05 -13.44
C ARG A 472 2.49 1.11 -14.86
N HIS A 473 1.83 1.90 -15.72
CA HIS A 473 2.14 2.02 -17.14
C HIS A 473 2.11 0.67 -17.90
N ALA A 474 1.41 -0.34 -17.37
CA ALA A 474 1.25 -1.64 -18.03
C ALA A 474 0.15 -1.55 -19.10
N PRO A 475 0.48 -1.79 -20.40
CA PRO A 475 -0.49 -1.66 -21.46
C PRO A 475 -1.45 -2.87 -21.54
N PHE A 476 -2.67 -2.60 -22.04
CA PHE A 476 -3.63 -3.63 -22.43
C PHE A 476 -3.80 -3.61 -23.96
N PHE A 477 -4.87 -3.00 -24.46
CA PHE A 477 -5.11 -2.83 -25.90
C PHE A 477 -5.62 -1.42 -26.22
N GLY A 478 -5.23 -0.89 -27.39
CA GLY A 478 -5.71 0.39 -27.90
C GLY A 478 -5.36 1.56 -26.95
N PRO A 479 -6.35 2.34 -26.48
CA PRO A 479 -6.08 3.51 -25.63
C PRO A 479 -5.66 3.17 -24.20
N PHE A 480 -5.79 1.91 -23.75
CA PHE A 480 -5.49 1.48 -22.38
C PHE A 480 -4.00 1.17 -22.24
N GLN A 481 -3.19 2.23 -22.05
CA GLN A 481 -1.74 2.13 -21.93
C GLN A 481 -1.26 2.06 -20.48
N ASP A 482 -2.16 2.29 -19.52
CA ASP A 482 -1.91 2.20 -18.09
C ASP A 482 -3.08 1.54 -17.37
N LEU A 483 -2.86 0.32 -16.89
CA LEU A 483 -3.89 -0.43 -16.14
C LEU A 483 -4.01 0.00 -14.68
N SER A 484 -3.05 0.77 -14.16
CA SER A 484 -3.11 1.36 -12.81
C SER A 484 -3.93 2.65 -12.78
N ALA A 485 -4.13 3.30 -13.93
CA ALA A 485 -4.90 4.53 -14.08
C ALA A 485 -6.37 4.25 -14.43
N PRO A 486 -7.28 5.20 -14.19
CA PRO A 486 -8.66 5.15 -14.68
C PRO A 486 -8.75 5.05 -16.21
N ASP A 487 -9.91 4.68 -16.71
CA ASP A 487 -10.19 4.60 -18.16
C ASP A 487 -9.91 5.95 -18.85
N PRO A 488 -8.95 6.01 -19.79
CA PRO A 488 -8.63 7.24 -20.51
C PRO A 488 -9.64 7.60 -21.58
N THR A 489 -10.66 6.77 -21.84
CA THR A 489 -11.69 7.02 -22.85
C THR A 489 -12.88 7.76 -22.27
N SER A 490 -13.61 8.50 -23.11
CA SER A 490 -14.83 9.21 -22.68
C SER A 490 -15.83 9.32 -23.82
N ILE A 491 -17.11 9.25 -23.50
CA ILE A 491 -18.19 9.57 -24.45
C ILE A 491 -18.06 11.02 -24.95
N PHE A 492 -17.50 11.93 -24.15
CA PHE A 492 -17.35 13.33 -24.49
C PHE A 492 -16.57 13.56 -25.78
N ASN A 493 -15.48 12.82 -26.00
CA ASN A 493 -14.69 12.87 -27.23
C ASN A 493 -15.00 11.71 -28.19
N PHE A 494 -16.17 11.08 -28.00
CA PHE A 494 -16.62 9.90 -28.74
C PHE A 494 -15.55 8.78 -28.75
N TYR A 495 -15.00 8.49 -27.56
CA TYR A 495 -13.97 7.49 -27.32
C TYR A 495 -12.65 7.69 -28.12
N GLY A 496 -12.25 8.96 -28.25
CA GLY A 496 -11.00 9.32 -28.95
C GLY A 496 -11.15 9.55 -30.47
N LEU A 497 -12.37 9.48 -31.02
CA LEU A 497 -12.62 9.80 -32.44
C LEU A 497 -12.69 11.32 -32.70
N LEU A 498 -12.89 12.12 -31.67
CA LEU A 498 -12.95 13.59 -31.77
C LEU A 498 -11.65 14.21 -31.21
N PRO A 499 -11.20 15.35 -31.77
CA PRO A 499 -9.85 15.88 -31.51
C PRO A 499 -9.67 16.60 -30.16
N TRP A 500 -10.68 16.68 -29.33
CA TRP A 500 -10.58 17.29 -28.01
C TRP A 500 -10.34 16.26 -26.90
N GLY A 501 -9.71 16.71 -25.81
CA GLY A 501 -9.37 15.88 -24.66
C GLY A 501 -10.58 15.37 -23.88
N THR A 502 -10.32 14.41 -22.99
CA THR A 502 -11.32 13.92 -22.01
C THR A 502 -11.49 14.94 -20.88
N PRO A 503 -12.65 14.95 -20.20
CA PRO A 503 -12.81 15.75 -18.99
C PRO A 503 -11.80 15.35 -17.92
N GLU A 504 -11.34 16.32 -17.11
CA GLU A 504 -10.41 16.08 -16.01
C GLU A 504 -10.95 15.02 -15.03
N VAL A 505 -10.08 14.10 -14.63
CA VAL A 505 -10.39 13.04 -13.66
C VAL A 505 -10.86 13.68 -12.35
N GLY A 506 -11.95 13.18 -11.79
CA GLY A 506 -12.59 13.74 -10.58
C GLY A 506 -13.58 14.87 -10.82
N SER A 507 -13.68 15.41 -12.04
CA SER A 507 -14.71 16.40 -12.37
C SER A 507 -16.10 15.77 -12.51
N ILE A 508 -17.15 16.56 -12.29
CA ILE A 508 -18.54 16.13 -12.53
C ILE A 508 -18.75 15.73 -14.00
N MET A 509 -18.03 16.36 -14.93
CA MET A 509 -18.09 16.01 -16.34
C MET A 509 -17.49 14.62 -16.61
N ALA A 510 -16.39 14.25 -15.97
CA ALA A 510 -15.82 12.90 -16.07
C ALA A 510 -16.78 11.82 -15.52
N LEU A 511 -17.51 12.16 -14.45
CA LEU A 511 -18.53 11.27 -13.88
C LEU A 511 -19.73 11.05 -14.85
N VAL A 512 -20.12 12.06 -15.61
CA VAL A 512 -21.26 11.99 -16.55
C VAL A 512 -20.84 11.36 -17.88
N PHE A 513 -19.66 11.73 -18.40
CA PHE A 513 -19.14 11.26 -19.68
C PHE A 513 -18.17 10.08 -19.51
N ILE A 514 -18.71 8.97 -19.04
CA ILE A 514 -17.97 7.75 -18.71
C ILE A 514 -17.21 7.15 -19.90
N GLY A 515 -16.19 6.34 -19.58
CA GLY A 515 -15.39 5.59 -20.54
C GLY A 515 -16.04 4.29 -21.02
N ILE A 516 -15.34 3.59 -21.93
CA ILE A 516 -15.77 2.29 -22.49
C ILE A 516 -15.80 1.20 -21.43
N LEU A 517 -14.78 1.10 -20.57
CA LEU A 517 -14.69 0.05 -19.57
C LEU A 517 -15.80 0.13 -18.53
N PRO A 518 -16.10 1.30 -17.94
CA PRO A 518 -17.26 1.43 -17.05
C PRO A 518 -18.59 1.08 -17.75
N LEU A 519 -18.76 1.46 -19.00
CA LEU A 519 -19.96 1.10 -19.77
C LEU A 519 -20.08 -0.43 -19.95
N LEU A 520 -19.00 -1.10 -20.33
CA LEU A 520 -18.94 -2.56 -20.45
C LEU A 520 -19.17 -3.24 -19.10
N LEU A 521 -18.65 -2.66 -18.01
CA LEU A 521 -18.90 -3.13 -16.64
C LEU A 521 -20.40 -3.12 -16.33
N GLY A 522 -21.08 -1.97 -16.54
CA GLY A 522 -22.51 -1.84 -16.30
C GLY A 522 -23.34 -2.86 -17.10
N ILE A 523 -23.01 -3.02 -18.38
CA ILE A 523 -23.65 -4.00 -19.27
C ILE A 523 -23.40 -5.44 -18.77
N SER A 524 -22.17 -5.79 -18.41
CA SER A 524 -21.83 -7.13 -17.91
C SER A 524 -22.57 -7.48 -16.62
N MET A 525 -22.65 -6.54 -15.68
CA MET A 525 -23.41 -6.69 -14.43
C MET A 525 -24.91 -6.82 -14.70
N TRP A 526 -25.45 -6.01 -15.59
CA TRP A 526 -26.85 -6.09 -15.96
C TRP A 526 -27.21 -7.42 -16.61
N LEU A 527 -26.35 -7.95 -17.51
CA LEU A 527 -26.54 -9.27 -18.13
C LEU A 527 -26.51 -10.40 -17.07
N GLN A 528 -25.53 -10.37 -16.18
CA GLN A 528 -25.40 -11.35 -15.10
C GLN A 528 -26.64 -11.35 -14.19
N GLN A 529 -27.16 -10.17 -13.86
CA GLN A 529 -28.34 -10.04 -13.01
C GLN A 529 -29.59 -10.66 -13.63
N LYS A 530 -29.73 -10.67 -14.98
CA LYS A 530 -30.86 -11.30 -15.66
C LYS A 530 -30.95 -12.82 -15.47
N LEU A 531 -29.86 -13.45 -15.12
CA LEU A 531 -29.86 -14.89 -14.79
C LEU A 531 -30.26 -15.16 -13.33
N ASN A 532 -30.16 -14.21 -12.43
CA ASN A 532 -30.52 -14.39 -11.03
C ASN A 532 -32.07 -14.45 -10.84
N PRO A 533 -32.58 -15.18 -9.85
CA PRO A 533 -34.00 -15.13 -9.49
C PRO A 533 -34.38 -13.71 -9.03
N ALA A 534 -35.53 -13.23 -9.48
CA ALA A 534 -36.01 -11.90 -9.07
C ALA A 534 -36.37 -11.92 -7.57
N PRO A 535 -35.98 -10.89 -6.81
CA PRO A 535 -36.46 -10.72 -5.45
C PRO A 535 -37.98 -10.61 -5.39
N THR A 536 -38.59 -11.11 -4.31
CA THR A 536 -40.04 -11.04 -4.11
C THR A 536 -40.51 -9.67 -3.60
N ASP A 537 -39.61 -8.91 -2.97
CA ASP A 537 -39.90 -7.56 -2.46
C ASP A 537 -39.71 -6.51 -3.55
N PRO A 538 -40.71 -5.60 -3.77
CA PRO A 538 -40.63 -4.57 -4.80
C PRO A 538 -39.49 -3.56 -4.61
N THR A 539 -39.13 -3.25 -3.35
CA THR A 539 -38.04 -2.33 -3.02
C THR A 539 -36.69 -2.96 -3.39
N GLN A 540 -36.50 -4.23 -3.07
CA GLN A 540 -35.32 -4.97 -3.49
C GLN A 540 -35.23 -5.08 -5.01
N GLN A 541 -36.33 -5.32 -5.71
CA GLN A 541 -36.36 -5.33 -7.19
C GLN A 541 -35.87 -4.01 -7.76
N MET A 542 -36.30 -2.89 -7.21
CA MET A 542 -35.87 -1.56 -7.63
C MET A 542 -34.38 -1.35 -7.36
N ILE A 543 -33.89 -1.67 -6.16
CA ILE A 543 -32.47 -1.55 -5.79
C ILE A 543 -31.61 -2.39 -6.76
N PHE A 544 -31.94 -3.65 -6.96
CA PHE A 544 -31.19 -4.52 -7.87
C PHE A 544 -31.24 -4.01 -9.32
N ALA A 545 -32.35 -3.45 -9.79
CA ALA A 545 -32.44 -2.93 -11.15
C ALA A 545 -31.51 -1.72 -11.41
N TRP A 546 -31.29 -0.89 -10.39
CA TRP A 546 -30.43 0.30 -10.50
C TRP A 546 -28.96 0.01 -10.16
N MET A 547 -28.70 -1.04 -9.38
CA MET A 547 -27.36 -1.39 -8.89
C MET A 547 -26.28 -1.45 -9.99
N PRO A 548 -26.47 -2.11 -11.14
CA PRO A 548 -25.45 -2.14 -12.19
C PRO A 548 -25.05 -0.75 -12.69
N TRP A 549 -26.00 0.16 -12.80
CA TRP A 549 -25.78 1.52 -13.27
C TRP A 549 -25.09 2.38 -12.20
N VAL A 550 -25.46 2.23 -10.94
CA VAL A 550 -24.77 2.91 -9.82
C VAL A 550 -23.32 2.46 -9.76
N PHE A 551 -23.06 1.14 -9.82
CA PHE A 551 -21.70 0.61 -9.83
C PHE A 551 -20.90 1.05 -11.05
N MET A 552 -21.52 1.16 -12.22
CA MET A 552 -20.88 1.67 -13.43
C MET A 552 -20.28 3.06 -13.23
N PHE A 553 -21.03 3.98 -12.63
CA PHE A 553 -20.55 5.33 -12.34
C PHE A 553 -19.55 5.35 -11.19
N MET A 554 -19.82 4.62 -10.11
CA MET A 554 -18.97 4.59 -8.92
C MET A 554 -17.60 3.99 -9.22
N LEU A 555 -17.54 2.92 -10.00
CA LEU A 555 -16.31 2.20 -10.32
C LEU A 555 -15.62 2.71 -11.59
N GLY A 556 -16.22 3.69 -12.27
CA GLY A 556 -15.64 4.31 -13.46
C GLY A 556 -14.37 5.11 -13.19
N SER A 557 -14.16 5.55 -11.94
CA SER A 557 -12.96 6.25 -11.48
C SER A 557 -11.84 5.34 -10.95
N PHE A 558 -12.08 4.02 -10.94
CA PHE A 558 -11.08 3.07 -10.47
C PHE A 558 -10.08 2.70 -11.58
N ALA A 559 -8.94 2.14 -11.18
CA ALA A 559 -7.92 1.63 -12.09
C ALA A 559 -8.51 0.71 -13.16
N SER A 560 -8.13 0.93 -14.42
CA SER A 560 -8.61 0.17 -15.60
C SER A 560 -8.43 -1.33 -15.43
N GLY A 561 -7.33 -1.78 -14.83
CA GLY A 561 -7.06 -3.19 -14.54
C GLY A 561 -8.14 -3.83 -13.65
N LEU A 562 -8.64 -3.10 -12.65
CA LEU A 562 -9.71 -3.57 -11.78
C LEU A 562 -11.06 -3.65 -12.51
N VAL A 563 -11.34 -2.69 -13.38
CA VAL A 563 -12.56 -2.70 -14.20
C VAL A 563 -12.52 -3.85 -15.20
N VAL A 564 -11.36 -4.12 -15.83
CA VAL A 564 -11.12 -5.29 -16.69
C VAL A 564 -11.36 -6.59 -15.92
N TYR A 565 -10.82 -6.71 -14.70
CA TYR A 565 -11.10 -7.85 -13.84
C TYR A 565 -12.61 -8.05 -13.62
N TRP A 566 -13.35 -6.99 -13.28
CA TRP A 566 -14.78 -7.10 -13.03
C TRP A 566 -15.58 -7.50 -14.28
N ILE A 567 -15.26 -6.93 -15.42
CA ILE A 567 -15.89 -7.31 -16.69
C ILE A 567 -15.64 -8.79 -16.99
N ALA A 568 -14.40 -9.26 -16.84
CA ALA A 568 -14.03 -10.66 -17.02
C ALA A 568 -14.77 -11.56 -16.02
N ASN A 569 -14.76 -11.19 -14.72
CA ASN A 569 -15.44 -11.91 -13.66
C ASN A 569 -16.95 -12.06 -13.93
N ASN A 570 -17.62 -10.97 -14.32
CA ASN A 570 -19.06 -10.99 -14.63
C ASN A 570 -19.36 -11.83 -15.86
N THR A 571 -18.55 -11.68 -16.92
CA THR A 571 -18.72 -12.42 -18.18
C THR A 571 -18.51 -13.93 -18.00
N ILE A 572 -17.45 -14.33 -17.27
CA ILE A 572 -17.20 -15.74 -16.95
C ILE A 572 -18.29 -16.30 -16.05
N THR A 573 -18.70 -15.54 -15.03
CA THR A 573 -19.80 -15.92 -14.12
C THR A 573 -21.12 -16.12 -14.88
N PHE A 574 -21.47 -15.17 -15.75
CA PHE A 574 -22.65 -15.25 -16.61
C PHE A 574 -22.61 -16.50 -17.48
N THR A 575 -21.47 -16.77 -18.12
CA THR A 575 -21.28 -17.93 -19.00
C THR A 575 -21.41 -19.23 -18.21
N GLN A 576 -20.73 -19.35 -17.07
CA GLN A 576 -20.81 -20.53 -16.19
C GLN A 576 -22.25 -20.75 -15.70
N GLN A 577 -22.91 -19.71 -15.20
CA GLN A 577 -24.28 -19.81 -14.70
C GLN A 577 -25.25 -20.19 -15.82
N TYR A 578 -25.14 -19.59 -17.00
CA TYR A 578 -25.98 -19.90 -18.16
C TYR A 578 -25.84 -21.37 -18.59
N LEU A 579 -24.58 -21.85 -18.73
CA LEU A 579 -24.32 -23.22 -19.13
C LEU A 579 -24.81 -24.25 -18.09
N ILE A 580 -24.60 -23.98 -16.81
CA ILE A 580 -25.08 -24.85 -15.73
C ILE A 580 -26.60 -24.89 -15.67
N MET A 581 -27.27 -23.73 -15.76
CA MET A 581 -28.74 -23.69 -15.77
C MET A 581 -29.30 -24.46 -16.97
N ARG A 582 -28.68 -24.31 -18.14
CA ARG A 582 -29.09 -25.02 -19.34
C ARG A 582 -28.87 -26.55 -19.23
N SER A 583 -27.79 -27.00 -18.60
CA SER A 583 -27.52 -28.42 -18.37
C SER A 583 -28.51 -29.07 -17.39
N GLN A 584 -29.13 -28.25 -16.49
CA GLN A 584 -30.18 -28.68 -15.59
C GLN A 584 -31.60 -28.65 -16.21
N GLY A 585 -31.71 -28.41 -17.53
CA GLY A 585 -32.99 -28.37 -18.23
C GLY A 585 -33.69 -26.99 -18.23
N TYR A 586 -33.20 -26.03 -17.45
CA TYR A 586 -33.72 -24.68 -17.44
C TYR A 586 -33.21 -23.89 -18.66
N LYS A 587 -34.10 -23.37 -19.50
CA LYS A 587 -33.76 -22.53 -20.67
C LYS A 587 -34.00 -21.08 -20.30
N PRO A 588 -32.94 -20.32 -19.93
CA PRO A 588 -33.10 -18.89 -19.65
C PRO A 588 -33.58 -18.14 -20.90
N ASP A 589 -34.74 -17.52 -20.83
CA ASP A 589 -35.22 -16.65 -21.89
C ASP A 589 -34.62 -15.25 -21.76
N LEU A 590 -33.37 -15.10 -22.20
CA LEU A 590 -32.65 -13.84 -22.14
C LEU A 590 -33.30 -12.77 -23.01
N LEU A 591 -33.74 -13.12 -24.22
CA LEU A 591 -34.33 -12.17 -25.17
C LEU A 591 -35.71 -11.71 -24.71
N GLY A 592 -36.54 -12.61 -24.16
CA GLY A 592 -37.85 -12.26 -23.58
C GLY A 592 -37.67 -11.37 -22.34
N ASN A 593 -36.73 -11.67 -21.48
CA ASN A 593 -36.44 -10.87 -20.29
C ASN A 593 -35.91 -9.47 -20.65
N ILE A 594 -35.11 -9.34 -21.72
CA ILE A 594 -34.61 -8.06 -22.25
C ILE A 594 -35.76 -7.27 -22.88
N LYS A 595 -36.54 -7.87 -23.78
CA LYS A 595 -37.71 -7.25 -24.40
C LYS A 595 -38.74 -6.84 -23.35
N GLY A 596 -39.00 -7.64 -22.34
CA GLY A 596 -39.93 -7.33 -21.24
C GLY A 596 -39.47 -6.15 -20.37
N SER A 597 -38.17 -5.95 -20.19
CA SER A 597 -37.64 -4.77 -19.48
C SER A 597 -37.68 -3.50 -20.28
N LEU A 598 -37.60 -3.58 -21.61
CA LEU A 598 -37.67 -2.43 -22.52
C LEU A 598 -39.13 -2.06 -22.86
N SER A 599 -40.06 -3.03 -22.83
CA SER A 599 -41.48 -2.81 -23.13
C SER A 599 -42.32 -2.76 -21.84
N ARG A 600 -42.07 -1.81 -20.95
CA ARG A 600 -43.01 -1.51 -19.84
C ARG A 600 -44.30 -0.92 -20.45
N LYS A 601 -45.30 -1.77 -20.68
CA LYS A 601 -46.68 -1.29 -20.84
C LYS A 601 -47.12 -0.64 -19.52
N PRO A 602 -47.75 0.54 -19.53
CA PRO A 602 -48.32 1.11 -18.32
C PRO A 602 -49.36 0.11 -17.77
N LYS A 603 -49.27 -0.15 -16.46
CA LYS A 603 -50.29 -0.93 -15.74
C LYS A 603 -51.65 -0.27 -16.02
N ALA A 604 -52.59 -1.00 -16.61
CA ALA A 604 -53.96 -0.55 -16.74
C ALA A 604 -54.50 -0.19 -15.35
N GLU A 605 -55.05 1.03 -15.21
CA GLU A 605 -55.77 1.44 -14.01
C GLU A 605 -56.88 0.43 -13.69
N PRO A 606 -57.07 0.09 -12.41
CA PRO A 606 -58.21 -0.75 -12.05
C PRO A 606 -59.50 0.03 -12.41
N LYS A 607 -60.29 -0.55 -13.28
CA LYS A 607 -61.67 -0.07 -13.50
C LYS A 607 -62.39 -0.08 -12.16
N LYS A 608 -62.88 1.13 -11.78
CA LYS A 608 -63.79 1.34 -10.66
C LYS A 608 -65.07 0.50 -10.80
#